data_302f77dc265ab7699ad85450f328a31c
#
_entry.id   302f77dc265ab7699ad85450f328a31c
#
_cell.length_a   1.000
_cell.length_b   1.000
_cell.length_c   1.000
_cell.angle_alpha   90.00
_cell.angle_beta   90.00
_cell.angle_gamma   90.00
#
_symmetry.space_group_name_H-M   'P 1'
#
loop_
_entity.id
_entity.type
_entity.pdbx_description
1 polymer ?
#
loop_
_entity_poly.entity_id
_entity_poly.type
_entity_poly.pdbx_seq_one_letter_code
_entity_poly.pdbx_strand_id
1 'polypeptide(L)'
;AIKSAVREELSDHDGDLIGGALRKLTKKVVRDRVLNEGIRMDGRGPADLRELKSEIGVVATGHGSGLFQRGDTQVLNVTTLGTGRMDQMIDGIDPVSRKRYMHHYNFPPYCTGETGFMRGPKRREIGHGALAERALVPVIPDFEDFPYTYRLVSEVMASNGSSSMASVCGSSLSLMDAGVPIAA
;
A
#
# COMPACT_ATOMS: atom_id res chain seq x y z
N ALA A 1 -17.74 -23.13 -7.90
CA ALA A 1 -18.97 -23.61 -8.50
C ALA A 1 -19.06 -23.29 -10.01
N ILE A 2 -19.27 -22.02 -10.45
CA ILE A 2 -19.48 -21.68 -11.88
C ILE A 2 -18.30 -22.10 -12.78
N LYS A 3 -17.06 -21.81 -12.38
CA LYS A 3 -15.87 -22.19 -13.17
C LYS A 3 -15.70 -23.69 -13.33
N SER A 4 -16.06 -24.48 -12.33
CA SER A 4 -16.00 -25.96 -12.41
C SER A 4 -17.10 -26.50 -13.31
N ALA A 5 -18.33 -26.00 -13.18
CA ALA A 5 -19.45 -26.39 -14.04
C ALA A 5 -19.16 -26.10 -15.52
N VAL A 6 -18.67 -24.92 -15.86
CA VAL A 6 -18.30 -24.56 -17.24
C VAL A 6 -17.18 -25.46 -17.79
N ARG A 7 -16.20 -25.83 -16.97
CA ARG A 7 -15.12 -26.73 -17.38
C ARG A 7 -15.58 -28.15 -17.61
N GLU A 8 -16.58 -28.58 -16.86
CA GLU A 8 -17.18 -29.90 -17.00
C GLU A 8 -18.04 -29.96 -18.27
N GLU A 9 -18.82 -28.92 -18.53
CA GLU A 9 -19.67 -28.82 -19.74
C GLU A 9 -18.85 -28.65 -21.03
N LEU A 10 -17.70 -28.02 -20.97
CA LEU A 10 -16.78 -27.77 -22.08
C LEU A 10 -15.51 -28.64 -22.01
N SER A 11 -15.63 -29.88 -21.48
CA SER A 11 -14.50 -30.79 -21.28
C SER A 11 -13.69 -31.11 -22.55
N ASP A 12 -14.34 -31.01 -23.73
CA ASP A 12 -13.71 -31.27 -25.03
C ASP A 12 -12.82 -30.12 -25.54
N HIS A 13 -12.79 -29.01 -24.81
CA HIS A 13 -11.98 -27.83 -25.16
C HIS A 13 -10.75 -27.66 -24.25
N ASP A 14 -9.73 -26.97 -24.77
CA ASP A 14 -8.55 -26.64 -24.00
C ASP A 14 -8.89 -25.81 -22.75
N GLY A 15 -8.46 -26.29 -21.59
CA GLY A 15 -8.72 -25.68 -20.28
C GLY A 15 -8.15 -24.26 -20.13
N ASP A 16 -7.06 -23.93 -20.83
CA ASP A 16 -6.47 -22.59 -20.84
C ASP A 16 -7.29 -21.61 -21.68
N LEU A 17 -7.86 -22.06 -22.78
CA LEU A 17 -8.79 -21.28 -23.61
C LEU A 17 -10.08 -20.98 -22.84
N ILE A 18 -10.65 -21.98 -22.16
CA ILE A 18 -11.82 -21.81 -21.29
C ILE A 18 -11.52 -20.79 -20.18
N GLY A 19 -10.37 -20.93 -19.52
CA GLY A 19 -9.94 -20.01 -18.47
C GLY A 19 -9.75 -18.56 -18.97
N GLY A 20 -9.23 -18.40 -20.17
CA GLY A 20 -9.09 -17.11 -20.86
C GLY A 20 -10.42 -16.47 -21.22
N ALA A 21 -11.35 -17.26 -21.79
CA ALA A 21 -12.69 -16.83 -22.16
C ALA A 21 -13.51 -16.40 -20.93
N LEU A 22 -13.50 -17.18 -19.86
CA LEU A 22 -14.17 -16.86 -18.60
C LEU A 22 -13.65 -15.56 -17.98
N ARG A 23 -12.34 -15.32 -18.00
CA ARG A 23 -11.76 -14.05 -17.52
C ARG A 23 -12.25 -12.85 -18.34
N LYS A 24 -12.29 -12.98 -19.67
CA LYS A 24 -12.79 -11.92 -20.56
C LYS A 24 -14.29 -11.65 -20.31
N LEU A 25 -15.09 -12.71 -20.19
CA LEU A 25 -16.51 -12.59 -19.92
C LEU A 25 -16.77 -11.94 -18.56
N THR A 26 -16.08 -12.38 -17.51
CA THR A 26 -16.20 -11.77 -16.17
C THR A 26 -15.89 -10.27 -16.19
N LYS A 27 -14.79 -9.88 -16.86
CA LYS A 27 -14.44 -8.46 -17.01
C LYS A 27 -15.53 -7.68 -17.75
N LYS A 28 -16.10 -8.25 -18.81
CA LYS A 28 -17.17 -7.61 -19.58
C LYS A 28 -18.41 -7.41 -18.71
N VAL A 29 -18.89 -8.45 -18.05
CA VAL A 29 -20.09 -8.40 -17.19
C VAL A 29 -19.92 -7.38 -16.07
N VAL A 30 -18.78 -7.40 -15.38
CA VAL A 30 -18.48 -6.43 -14.30
C VAL A 30 -18.46 -4.99 -14.85
N ARG A 31 -17.83 -4.78 -16.01
CA ARG A 31 -17.76 -3.46 -16.63
C ARG A 31 -19.15 -2.97 -17.07
N ASP A 32 -19.93 -3.83 -17.70
CA ASP A 32 -21.28 -3.51 -18.16
C ASP A 32 -22.18 -3.14 -16.96
N ARG A 33 -22.06 -3.86 -15.85
CA ARG A 33 -22.80 -3.57 -14.63
C ARG A 33 -22.41 -2.21 -14.04
N VAL A 34 -21.12 -1.89 -13.95
CA VAL A 34 -20.67 -0.59 -13.45
C VAL A 34 -21.14 0.55 -14.35
N LEU A 35 -21.08 0.37 -15.69
CA LEU A 35 -21.43 1.43 -16.64
C LEU A 35 -22.95 1.66 -16.75
N ASN A 36 -23.75 0.58 -16.73
CA ASN A 36 -25.18 0.66 -17.00
C ASN A 36 -26.01 0.80 -15.71
N GLU A 37 -25.58 0.16 -14.62
CA GLU A 37 -26.31 0.15 -13.34
C GLU A 37 -25.70 1.11 -12.32
N GLY A 38 -24.48 1.62 -12.53
CA GLY A 38 -23.77 2.46 -11.57
C GLY A 38 -23.36 1.73 -10.29
N ILE A 39 -23.32 0.40 -10.31
CA ILE A 39 -23.05 -0.43 -9.13
C ILE A 39 -21.70 -1.13 -9.27
N ARG A 40 -20.81 -0.91 -8.30
CA ARG A 40 -19.53 -1.62 -8.20
C ARG A 40 -19.72 -3.05 -7.64
N MET A 41 -18.67 -3.88 -7.72
CA MET A 41 -18.74 -5.30 -7.30
C MET A 41 -19.15 -5.50 -5.83
N ASP A 42 -18.83 -4.55 -4.98
CA ASP A 42 -19.15 -4.54 -3.55
C ASP A 42 -20.45 -3.80 -3.20
N GLY A 43 -21.25 -3.46 -4.20
CA GLY A 43 -22.56 -2.81 -4.03
C GLY A 43 -22.50 -1.29 -3.89
N ARG A 44 -21.29 -0.68 -3.84
CA ARG A 44 -21.13 0.78 -3.77
C ARG A 44 -21.44 1.45 -5.11
N GLY A 45 -21.90 2.70 -5.07
CA GLY A 45 -21.98 3.56 -6.23
C GLY A 45 -20.60 4.06 -6.69
N PRO A 46 -20.50 4.72 -7.87
CA PRO A 46 -19.22 5.17 -8.43
C PRO A 46 -18.45 6.14 -7.54
N ALA A 47 -19.14 6.98 -6.78
CA ALA A 47 -18.55 8.00 -5.91
C ALA A 47 -18.44 7.57 -4.43
N ASP A 48 -18.97 6.41 -4.06
CA ASP A 48 -18.99 5.99 -2.66
C ASP A 48 -17.60 5.60 -2.18
N LEU A 49 -17.22 6.11 -1.02
CA LEU A 49 -16.01 5.75 -0.31
C LEU A 49 -16.29 4.61 0.68
N ARG A 50 -15.30 3.76 0.91
CA ARG A 50 -15.33 2.82 2.04
C ARG A 50 -15.14 3.62 3.33
N GLU A 51 -15.62 3.06 4.44
CA GLU A 51 -15.41 3.64 5.77
C GLU A 51 -13.92 3.89 6.03
N LEU A 52 -13.60 5.09 6.51
CA LEU A 52 -12.24 5.49 6.87
C LEU A 52 -12.11 5.50 8.39
N LYS A 53 -11.02 4.90 8.88
CA LYS A 53 -10.61 4.96 10.29
C LYS A 53 -9.13 5.29 10.36
N SER A 54 -8.75 6.07 11.36
CA SER A 54 -7.35 6.41 11.61
C SER A 54 -7.09 6.52 13.11
N GLU A 55 -5.93 6.03 13.53
CA GLU A 55 -5.46 6.08 14.91
C GLU A 55 -4.00 6.48 14.92
N ILE A 56 -3.55 7.21 15.94
CA ILE A 56 -2.15 7.56 16.19
C ILE A 56 -1.71 7.03 17.55
N GLY A 57 -0.40 7.00 17.81
CA GLY A 57 0.12 6.53 19.09
C GLY A 57 -0.10 5.02 19.33
N VAL A 58 -0.33 4.23 18.28
CA VAL A 58 -0.61 2.79 18.37
C VAL A 58 0.59 2.02 18.94
N VAL A 59 1.80 2.46 18.63
CA VAL A 59 3.06 1.88 19.13
C VAL A 59 3.66 2.83 20.16
N ALA A 60 3.36 2.60 21.43
CA ALA A 60 3.73 3.48 22.54
C ALA A 60 5.24 3.72 22.72
N THR A 61 6.09 2.82 22.23
CA THR A 61 7.55 2.90 22.33
C THR A 61 8.22 3.43 21.07
N GLY A 62 7.44 3.73 20.01
CA GLY A 62 7.94 4.34 18.78
C GLY A 62 8.04 5.87 18.92
N HIS A 63 8.76 6.54 18.00
CA HIS A 63 8.76 8.00 17.95
C HIS A 63 7.41 8.53 17.42
N GLY A 64 6.77 7.80 16.51
CA GLY A 64 5.41 8.05 16.06
C GLY A 64 4.86 6.84 15.33
N SER A 65 3.55 6.67 15.38
CA SER A 65 2.86 5.58 14.69
C SER A 65 1.47 6.00 14.23
N GLY A 66 1.06 5.49 13.08
CA GLY A 66 -0.25 5.75 12.50
C GLY A 66 -0.85 4.47 11.94
N LEU A 67 -2.07 4.17 12.34
CA LEU A 67 -2.90 3.12 11.75
C LEU A 67 -3.92 3.80 10.84
N PHE A 68 -3.90 3.42 9.57
CA PHE A 68 -4.90 3.89 8.60
C PHE A 68 -5.66 2.71 8.03
N GLN A 69 -6.98 2.81 8.09
CA GLN A 69 -7.89 1.79 7.57
C GLN A 69 -8.90 2.42 6.61
N ARG A 70 -9.14 1.71 5.48
CA ARG A 70 -10.18 2.03 4.51
C ARG A 70 -10.93 0.76 4.13
N GLY A 71 -12.09 0.53 4.73
CA GLY A 71 -12.77 -0.76 4.68
C GLY A 71 -11.85 -1.86 5.20
N ASP A 72 -11.63 -2.89 4.38
CA ASP A 72 -10.76 -4.02 4.73
C ASP A 72 -9.25 -3.77 4.49
N THR A 73 -8.88 -2.64 3.91
CA THR A 73 -7.46 -2.29 3.75
C THR A 73 -6.96 -1.57 4.99
N GLN A 74 -5.93 -2.14 5.63
CA GLN A 74 -5.36 -1.62 6.87
C GLN A 74 -3.83 -1.60 6.77
N VAL A 75 -3.23 -0.46 7.12
CA VAL A 75 -1.78 -0.25 7.14
C VAL A 75 -1.38 0.39 8.47
N LEU A 76 -0.45 -0.25 9.16
CA LEU A 76 0.26 0.31 10.31
C LEU A 76 1.56 0.94 9.80
N ASN A 77 1.78 2.21 10.10
CA ASN A 77 3.04 2.87 9.83
C ASN A 77 3.73 3.26 11.14
N VAL A 78 5.03 3.06 11.18
CA VAL A 78 5.87 3.46 12.32
C VAL A 78 7.00 4.34 11.81
N THR A 79 7.11 5.53 12.40
CA THR A 79 8.17 6.49 12.14
C THR A 79 9.25 6.39 13.20
N THR A 80 10.49 6.31 12.75
CA THR A 80 11.69 6.39 13.59
C THR A 80 12.52 7.61 13.16
N LEU A 81 12.87 8.45 14.10
CA LEU A 81 13.75 9.59 13.90
C LEU A 81 15.19 9.21 14.31
N GLY A 82 16.14 9.58 13.49
CA GLY A 82 17.56 9.34 13.73
C GLY A 82 18.40 10.59 13.53
N THR A 83 19.65 10.55 13.92
CA THR A 83 20.62 11.63 13.62
C THR A 83 21.04 11.57 12.16
N GLY A 84 21.55 12.67 11.59
CA GLY A 84 22.03 12.73 10.21
C GLY A 84 23.16 11.73 9.87
N ARG A 85 23.76 11.09 10.86
CA ARG A 85 24.72 9.98 10.65
C ARG A 85 24.02 8.69 10.20
N MET A 86 22.73 8.60 10.41
CA MET A 86 21.89 7.43 10.03
C MET A 86 21.31 7.55 8.62
N ASP A 87 21.66 8.59 7.87
CA ASP A 87 21.28 8.72 6.47
C ASP A 87 21.72 7.49 5.66
N GLN A 88 20.85 7.04 4.78
CA GLN A 88 21.20 5.97 3.86
C GLN A 88 22.28 6.47 2.88
N MET A 89 23.43 5.81 2.87
CA MET A 89 24.46 6.06 1.86
C MET A 89 24.04 5.37 0.55
N ILE A 90 24.09 6.11 -0.54
CA ILE A 90 23.81 5.61 -1.88
C ILE A 90 25.13 5.57 -2.65
N ASP A 91 25.56 4.37 -3.00
CA ASP A 91 26.73 4.14 -3.86
C ASP A 91 26.22 3.82 -5.27
N GLY A 92 26.22 4.82 -6.14
CA GLY A 92 25.70 4.75 -7.49
C GLY A 92 26.31 5.82 -8.38
N ILE A 93 25.87 5.85 -9.64
CA ILE A 93 26.31 6.84 -10.64
C ILE A 93 25.54 8.17 -10.53
N ASP A 94 24.50 8.22 -9.74
CA ASP A 94 23.70 9.42 -9.51
C ASP A 94 24.44 10.40 -8.56
N PRO A 95 24.21 11.73 -8.69
CA PRO A 95 24.82 12.72 -7.82
C PRO A 95 24.35 12.65 -6.36
N VAL A 96 23.24 11.97 -6.09
CA VAL A 96 22.70 11.80 -4.74
C VAL A 96 23.49 10.72 -4.00
N SER A 97 24.32 11.13 -3.04
CA SER A 97 25.15 10.23 -2.23
C SER A 97 24.53 9.85 -0.88
N ARG A 98 23.52 10.59 -0.42
CA ARG A 98 22.86 10.37 0.86
C ARG A 98 21.35 10.59 0.75
N LYS A 99 20.59 9.82 1.51
CA LYS A 99 19.15 9.87 1.56
C LYS A 99 18.68 9.92 2.99
N ARG A 100 18.09 11.05 3.36
CA ARG A 100 17.58 11.35 4.69
C ARG A 100 16.23 10.71 5.01
N TYR A 101 15.40 10.51 4.00
CA TYR A 101 14.08 9.89 4.12
C TYR A 101 14.09 8.49 3.53
N MET A 102 13.76 7.50 4.34
CA MET A 102 13.70 6.10 3.95
C MET A 102 12.30 5.56 4.21
N HIS A 103 11.68 4.95 3.20
CA HIS A 103 10.37 4.33 3.33
C HIS A 103 10.44 2.84 2.97
N HIS A 104 10.16 2.00 3.95
CA HIS A 104 10.04 0.57 3.78
C HIS A 104 8.56 0.18 3.75
N TYR A 105 8.18 -0.61 2.75
CA TYR A 105 6.82 -1.09 2.58
C TYR A 105 6.84 -2.62 2.58
N ASN A 106 6.10 -3.23 3.51
CA ASN A 106 6.00 -4.66 3.67
C ASN A 106 4.59 -5.14 3.29
N PHE A 107 4.54 -6.14 2.41
CA PHE A 107 3.31 -6.74 1.92
C PHE A 107 3.35 -8.26 2.12
N PRO A 108 3.21 -8.74 3.36
CA PRO A 108 3.28 -10.16 3.67
C PRO A 108 2.08 -10.92 3.10
N PRO A 109 2.21 -12.23 2.83
CA PRO A 109 1.13 -13.04 2.23
C PRO A 109 -0.16 -13.00 3.05
N TYR A 110 -0.10 -12.94 4.36
CA TYR A 110 -1.27 -12.94 5.23
C TYR A 110 -2.21 -11.75 4.99
N CYS A 111 -1.70 -10.61 4.50
CA CYS A 111 -2.53 -9.43 4.27
C CYS A 111 -3.58 -9.63 3.16
N THR A 112 -3.43 -10.66 2.34
CA THR A 112 -4.41 -11.11 1.34
C THR A 112 -5.05 -12.45 1.69
N GLY A 113 -4.83 -12.97 2.91
CA GLY A 113 -5.32 -14.26 3.35
C GLY A 113 -4.60 -15.45 2.72
N GLU A 114 -3.39 -15.23 2.18
CA GLU A 114 -2.59 -16.27 1.55
C GLU A 114 -1.48 -16.76 2.46
N THR A 115 -1.06 -18.01 2.24
CA THR A 115 0.19 -18.55 2.81
C THR A 115 1.31 -18.41 1.79
N GLY A 116 2.53 -18.14 2.23
CA GLY A 116 3.66 -18.02 1.32
C GLY A 116 4.98 -17.82 2.04
N PHE A 117 6.07 -18.05 1.33
CA PHE A 117 7.40 -17.78 1.86
C PHE A 117 7.65 -16.27 1.94
N MET A 118 8.07 -15.80 3.09
CA MET A 118 8.56 -14.45 3.32
C MET A 118 10.05 -14.42 2.93
N ARG A 119 10.31 -13.99 1.70
CA ARG A 119 11.66 -13.69 1.20
C ARG A 119 11.85 -12.18 1.20
N GLY A 120 13.04 -11.70 0.83
CA GLY A 120 13.30 -10.27 0.70
C GLY A 120 12.30 -9.52 -0.19
N PRO A 121 12.36 -8.17 -0.22
CA PRO A 121 11.36 -7.32 -0.88
C PRO A 121 11.24 -7.65 -2.37
N LYS A 122 10.01 -7.78 -2.84
CA LYS A 122 9.67 -8.00 -4.24
C LYS A 122 9.48 -6.64 -4.94
N ARG A 123 9.32 -6.66 -6.25
CA ARG A 123 9.09 -5.43 -7.06
C ARG A 123 7.90 -4.60 -6.57
N ARG A 124 6.86 -5.25 -6.01
CA ARG A 124 5.71 -4.56 -5.42
C ARG A 124 6.12 -3.71 -4.24
N GLU A 125 6.83 -4.29 -3.29
CA GLU A 125 7.28 -3.59 -2.09
C GLU A 125 8.22 -2.43 -2.44
N ILE A 126 9.14 -2.65 -3.36
CA ILE A 126 10.05 -1.60 -3.84
C ILE A 126 9.26 -0.46 -4.50
N GLY A 127 8.35 -0.77 -5.42
CA GLY A 127 7.58 0.23 -6.16
C GLY A 127 6.60 1.00 -5.27
N HIS A 128 5.93 0.33 -4.33
CA HIS A 128 5.00 0.97 -3.41
C HIS A 128 5.71 1.82 -2.36
N GLY A 129 6.86 1.36 -1.85
CA GLY A 129 7.70 2.16 -0.97
C GLY A 129 8.20 3.42 -1.64
N ALA A 130 8.71 3.31 -2.89
CA ALA A 130 9.15 4.45 -3.68
C ALA A 130 8.02 5.45 -3.99
N LEU A 131 6.78 4.96 -4.20
CA LEU A 131 5.61 5.82 -4.40
C LEU A 131 5.30 6.63 -3.13
N ALA A 132 5.25 5.97 -1.98
CA ALA A 132 4.98 6.62 -0.70
C ALA A 132 6.08 7.64 -0.35
N GLU A 133 7.34 7.31 -0.61
CA GLU A 133 8.46 8.23 -0.45
C GLU A 133 8.31 9.48 -1.30
N ARG A 134 8.06 9.32 -2.61
CA ARG A 134 7.88 10.46 -3.52
C ARG A 134 6.69 11.34 -3.17
N ALA A 135 5.66 10.79 -2.56
CA ALA A 135 4.51 11.56 -2.10
C ALA A 135 4.84 12.42 -0.88
N LEU A 136 5.72 11.95 0.01
CA LEU A 136 5.97 12.59 1.30
C LEU A 136 7.22 13.47 1.33
N VAL A 137 8.25 13.15 0.56
CA VAL A 137 9.48 13.96 0.50
C VAL A 137 9.22 15.45 0.26
N PRO A 138 8.28 15.87 -0.63
CA PRO A 138 8.01 17.29 -0.85
C PRO A 138 7.40 18.03 0.34
N VAL A 139 6.82 17.33 1.31
CA VAL A 139 6.16 17.92 2.48
C VAL A 139 6.98 17.79 3.77
N ILE A 140 8.11 17.11 3.71
CA ILE A 140 9.06 16.99 4.82
C ILE A 140 9.78 18.33 5.01
N PRO A 141 9.95 18.83 6.26
CA PRO A 141 10.68 20.05 6.54
C PRO A 141 12.16 19.95 6.13
N ASP A 142 12.77 21.08 5.84
CA ASP A 142 14.20 21.16 5.53
C ASP A 142 15.06 20.69 6.71
N PHE A 143 16.31 20.31 6.42
CA PHE A 143 17.21 19.82 7.47
C PHE A 143 17.52 20.87 8.53
N GLU A 144 17.55 22.13 8.16
CA GLU A 144 17.82 23.26 9.08
C GLU A 144 16.68 23.45 10.07
N ASP A 145 15.44 23.21 9.64
CA ASP A 145 14.25 23.35 10.48
C ASP A 145 13.99 22.12 11.37
N PHE A 146 14.32 20.92 10.84
CA PHE A 146 14.10 19.66 11.56
C PHE A 146 15.24 18.67 11.26
N PRO A 147 16.36 18.68 12.01
CA PRO A 147 17.61 18.02 11.66
C PRO A 147 17.64 16.52 11.97
N TYR A 148 16.63 15.80 11.52
CA TYR A 148 16.52 14.36 11.73
C TYR A 148 16.48 13.59 10.41
N THR A 149 17.02 12.37 10.44
CA THR A 149 16.81 11.32 9.43
C THR A 149 15.50 10.61 9.74
N TYR A 150 14.74 10.29 8.73
CA TYR A 150 13.44 9.61 8.84
C TYR A 150 13.53 8.19 8.33
N ARG A 151 13.08 7.23 9.13
CA ARG A 151 12.85 5.87 8.67
C ARG A 151 11.41 5.48 8.97
N LEU A 152 10.63 5.30 7.91
CA LEU A 152 9.24 4.88 7.98
C LEU A 152 9.12 3.43 7.55
N VAL A 153 8.31 2.68 8.29
CA VAL A 153 7.98 1.29 7.96
C VAL A 153 6.48 1.16 7.87
N SER A 154 5.97 0.86 6.68
CA SER A 154 4.56 0.55 6.44
C SER A 154 4.35 -0.95 6.42
N GLU A 155 3.63 -1.46 7.41
CA GLU A 155 3.18 -2.85 7.49
C GLU A 155 1.75 -2.97 7.00
N VAL A 156 1.54 -3.67 5.89
CA VAL A 156 0.19 -3.93 5.38
C VAL A 156 -0.42 -5.08 6.17
N MET A 157 -1.37 -4.76 7.04
CA MET A 157 -2.04 -5.73 7.90
C MET A 157 -3.15 -6.48 7.16
N ALA A 158 -3.90 -5.76 6.31
CA ALA A 158 -4.91 -6.33 5.43
C ALA A 158 -4.99 -5.52 4.14
N SER A 159 -5.28 -6.17 3.01
CA SER A 159 -5.35 -5.51 1.71
C SER A 159 -6.56 -5.94 0.88
N ASN A 160 -7.42 -4.97 0.61
CA ASN A 160 -8.47 -5.06 -0.42
C ASN A 160 -8.29 -3.92 -1.44
N GLY A 161 -7.06 -3.81 -1.95
CA GLY A 161 -6.64 -2.80 -2.94
C GLY A 161 -6.21 -1.47 -2.34
N SER A 162 -5.37 -0.76 -3.09
CA SER A 162 -4.86 0.59 -2.79
C SER A 162 -4.10 0.72 -1.45
N SER A 163 -3.37 -0.30 -1.07
CA SER A 163 -2.55 -0.31 0.15
C SER A 163 -1.37 0.68 0.09
N SER A 164 -0.87 1.02 -1.09
CA SER A 164 0.15 2.07 -1.26
C SER A 164 -0.36 3.46 -0.88
N MET A 165 -1.61 3.79 -1.25
CA MET A 165 -2.23 5.06 -0.82
C MET A 165 -2.52 5.06 0.69
N ALA A 166 -2.96 3.93 1.23
CA ALA A 166 -3.11 3.76 2.67
C ALA A 166 -1.77 3.94 3.42
N SER A 167 -0.64 3.52 2.81
CA SER A 167 0.70 3.76 3.36
C SER A 167 1.04 5.25 3.41
N VAL A 168 0.69 6.03 2.38
CA VAL A 168 0.90 7.49 2.39
C VAL A 168 0.12 8.13 3.53
N CYS A 169 -1.17 7.78 3.68
CA CYS A 169 -2.00 8.30 4.77
C CYS A 169 -1.47 7.90 6.14
N GLY A 170 -1.13 6.62 6.33
CA GLY A 170 -0.55 6.13 7.59
C GLY A 170 0.78 6.80 7.92
N SER A 171 1.59 7.08 6.91
CA SER A 171 2.87 7.77 7.08
C SER A 171 2.71 9.24 7.45
N SER A 172 1.76 9.95 6.87
CA SER A 172 1.44 11.32 7.28
C SER A 172 1.02 11.36 8.75
N LEU A 173 0.14 10.44 9.16
CA LEU A 173 -0.28 10.31 10.56
C LEU A 173 0.90 10.02 11.49
N SER A 174 1.77 9.07 11.14
CA SER A 174 2.90 8.69 11.99
C SER A 174 3.99 9.76 12.06
N LEU A 175 4.17 10.56 11.00
CA LEU A 175 5.08 11.71 11.00
C LEU A 175 4.55 12.81 11.93
N MET A 176 3.26 13.13 11.84
CA MET A 176 2.63 14.11 12.73
C MET A 176 2.65 13.65 14.20
N ASP A 177 2.40 12.36 14.45
CA ASP A 177 2.50 11.77 15.79
C ASP A 177 3.94 11.83 16.35
N ALA A 178 4.95 11.72 15.47
CA ALA A 178 6.36 11.93 15.82
C ALA A 178 6.76 13.40 16.01
N GLY A 179 5.83 14.34 15.88
CA GLY A 179 6.09 15.78 16.00
C GLY A 179 6.79 16.40 14.79
N VAL A 180 6.80 15.75 13.63
CA VAL A 180 7.37 16.30 12.41
C VAL A 180 6.42 17.34 11.81
N PRO A 181 6.85 18.61 11.62
CA PRO A 181 6.00 19.65 11.03
C PRO A 181 5.93 19.51 9.51
N ILE A 182 5.15 18.54 9.02
CA ILE A 182 4.94 18.35 7.57
C ILE A 182 4.08 19.48 7.00
N ALA A 183 4.41 19.91 5.78
CA ALA A 183 3.72 21.00 5.08
C ALA A 183 2.52 20.50 4.28
N ALA A 184 1.52 19.89 4.92
CA ALA A 184 0.32 19.37 4.23
C ALA A 184 -0.92 19.49 5.11
#